data_b156f553616944d0e0b4d14a9abc351f
#
_entry.id   b156f553616944d0e0b4d14a9abc351f
#
_cell.length_a   1.000
_cell.length_b   1.000
_cell.length_c   1.000
_cell.angle_alpha   90.00
_cell.angle_beta   90.00
_cell.angle_gamma   90.00
#
_symmetry.space_group_name_H-M   'P 1'
#
loop_
_entity.id
_entity.type
_entity.pdbx_description
1 polymer ?
#
loop_
_entity_poly.entity_id
_entity_poly.type
_entity_poly.pdbx_seq_one_letter_code
_entity_poly.pdbx_strand_id
1 'polypeptide(L)'
;MPEGPEVQRSADRLDEALAGRTIRAFDARTKVAKAWLADHPGAFVGKRVERVWAHGKHLVGQVEGDLFFHSHYLMWGKWHVVAPDDEAVRTRDRRERARILTDDAAALLYSAPKFTVGRGDPYAEIPALPRLGPDVLAEPFDADAFLDRLGEQPDRTVGAALLDQTVAAGIGNYLRAEILYACRMDPWRLVSEMDADERDCLAREVPHLSQRAYEHGGRTVPEAVQERQAEDRDLRYSPHAHAWNTRHWVFRRTNLPCVTCDDYVRQKHQLTREWTDDESGETVEKKRIIYFCPTCQGVDPQYVTAARPHKDRRPPDSEWADPEQDPEADDA
;
A
#
# COMPACT_ATOMS: atom_id res chain seq x y z
N MET A 1 3.83 -4.07 2.70
CA MET A 1 3.04 -4.11 1.45
C MET A 1 2.83 -2.68 1.02
N PRO A 2 3.25 -2.31 -0.19
CA PRO A 2 3.04 -0.95 -0.68
C PRO A 2 1.55 -0.61 -0.79
N GLU A 3 1.18 0.57 -0.30
CA GLU A 3 -0.14 1.16 -0.43
C GLU A 3 -0.05 2.43 -1.30
N GLY A 4 -1.11 3.21 -1.43
CA GLY A 4 -1.11 4.42 -2.26
C GLY A 4 0.11 5.31 -2.08
N PRO A 5 0.47 5.70 -0.83
CA PRO A 5 1.63 6.55 -0.57
C PRO A 5 2.96 6.01 -1.10
N GLU A 6 3.22 4.71 -0.95
CA GLU A 6 4.44 4.08 -1.46
C GLU A 6 4.48 4.04 -2.99
N VAL A 7 3.31 3.77 -3.60
CA VAL A 7 3.21 3.72 -5.07
C VAL A 7 3.37 5.12 -5.66
N GLN A 8 2.78 6.15 -5.04
CA GLN A 8 2.94 7.53 -5.47
C GLN A 8 4.40 7.97 -5.40
N ARG A 9 5.09 7.77 -4.25
CA ARG A 9 6.53 8.08 -4.16
C ARG A 9 7.37 7.37 -5.22
N SER A 10 6.98 6.16 -5.57
CA SER A 10 7.67 5.39 -6.62
C SER A 10 7.38 5.97 -8.01
N ALA A 11 6.15 6.43 -8.25
CA ALA A 11 5.78 7.09 -9.50
C ALA A 11 6.53 8.41 -9.68
N ASP A 12 6.62 9.22 -8.61
CA ASP A 12 7.33 10.51 -8.65
C ASP A 12 8.83 10.33 -8.97
N ARG A 13 9.49 9.36 -8.33
CA ARG A 13 10.89 9.03 -8.62
C ARG A 13 11.10 8.56 -10.06
N LEU A 14 10.14 7.79 -10.60
CA LEU A 14 10.20 7.34 -11.98
C LEU A 14 9.93 8.48 -12.95
N ASP A 15 8.97 9.35 -12.64
CA ASP A 15 8.68 10.52 -13.45
C ASP A 15 9.90 11.44 -13.54
N GLU A 16 10.48 11.78 -12.38
CA GLU A 16 11.71 12.59 -12.33
C GLU A 16 12.86 11.97 -13.16
N ALA A 17 13.02 10.66 -13.11
CA ALA A 17 14.10 9.96 -13.79
C ALA A 17 13.86 9.72 -15.29
N LEU A 18 12.59 9.56 -15.70
CA LEU A 18 12.27 9.09 -17.05
C LEU A 18 11.52 10.13 -17.90
N ALA A 19 10.70 11.02 -17.32
CA ALA A 19 9.90 11.95 -18.09
C ALA A 19 10.79 12.88 -18.96
N GLY A 20 10.39 13.03 -20.22
CA GLY A 20 11.15 13.75 -21.22
C GLY A 20 12.34 13.00 -21.81
N ARG A 21 12.72 11.84 -21.27
CA ARG A 21 13.88 11.05 -21.72
C ARG A 21 13.48 10.07 -22.83
N THR A 22 14.44 9.79 -23.71
CA THR A 22 14.29 8.81 -24.80
C THR A 22 14.70 7.42 -24.30
N ILE A 23 13.84 6.44 -24.51
CA ILE A 23 14.08 5.04 -24.15
C ILE A 23 15.13 4.44 -25.08
N ARG A 24 16.24 3.96 -24.55
CA ARG A 24 17.32 3.26 -25.28
C ARG A 24 17.12 1.76 -25.31
N ALA A 25 16.57 1.22 -24.21
CA ALA A 25 16.20 -0.19 -24.15
C ALA A 25 14.96 -0.37 -23.27
N PHE A 26 14.11 -1.27 -23.66
CA PHE A 26 12.91 -1.66 -22.92
C PHE A 26 12.77 -3.17 -22.97
N ASP A 27 12.59 -3.81 -21.81
CA ASP A 27 12.37 -5.24 -21.75
C ASP A 27 11.44 -5.60 -20.59
N ALA A 28 10.68 -6.68 -20.74
CA ALA A 28 9.77 -7.19 -19.71
C ALA A 28 9.72 -8.73 -19.72
N ARG A 29 9.54 -9.28 -18.51
CA ARG A 29 9.54 -10.74 -18.30
C ARG A 29 8.19 -11.30 -17.86
N THR A 30 7.20 -10.46 -17.58
CA THR A 30 5.83 -10.95 -17.30
C THR A 30 5.24 -11.53 -18.57
N LYS A 31 4.42 -12.59 -18.45
CA LYS A 31 3.88 -13.32 -19.59
C LYS A 31 3.15 -12.38 -20.58
N VAL A 32 2.30 -11.49 -20.05
CA VAL A 32 1.49 -10.57 -20.86
C VAL A 32 2.35 -9.56 -21.60
N ALA A 33 3.26 -8.87 -20.88
CA ALA A 33 4.12 -7.86 -21.50
C ALA A 33 5.09 -8.48 -22.50
N LYS A 34 5.64 -9.68 -22.20
CA LYS A 34 6.52 -10.39 -23.12
C LYS A 34 5.82 -10.78 -24.42
N ALA A 35 4.58 -11.25 -24.35
CA ALA A 35 3.80 -11.59 -25.54
C ALA A 35 3.55 -10.33 -26.38
N TRP A 36 3.08 -9.25 -25.77
CA TRP A 36 2.85 -7.99 -26.49
C TRP A 36 4.10 -7.44 -27.18
N LEU A 37 5.26 -7.47 -26.48
CA LEU A 37 6.54 -7.01 -27.04
C LEU A 37 7.04 -7.91 -28.19
N ALA A 38 6.71 -9.19 -28.19
CA ALA A 38 7.05 -10.10 -29.28
C ALA A 38 6.28 -9.76 -30.58
N ASP A 39 5.02 -9.33 -30.43
CA ASP A 39 4.18 -8.89 -31.56
C ASP A 39 4.54 -7.46 -32.02
N HIS A 40 5.22 -6.67 -31.17
CA HIS A 40 5.58 -5.28 -31.42
C HIS A 40 7.08 -5.02 -31.13
N PRO A 41 7.99 -5.66 -31.86
CA PRO A 41 9.43 -5.58 -31.59
C PRO A 41 9.93 -4.14 -31.71
N GLY A 42 10.63 -3.67 -30.68
CA GLY A 42 11.23 -2.34 -30.66
C GLY A 42 10.25 -1.17 -30.45
N ALA A 43 8.96 -1.44 -30.18
CA ALA A 43 7.92 -0.40 -30.09
C ALA A 43 8.28 0.77 -29.17
N PHE A 44 8.94 0.51 -28.05
CA PHE A 44 9.31 1.51 -27.04
C PHE A 44 10.67 2.17 -27.31
N VAL A 45 11.55 1.53 -28.09
CA VAL A 45 12.91 2.05 -28.32
C VAL A 45 12.85 3.29 -29.22
N GLY A 46 13.59 4.34 -28.82
CA GLY A 46 13.61 5.63 -29.50
C GLY A 46 12.39 6.53 -29.18
N LYS A 47 11.47 6.06 -28.34
CA LYS A 47 10.30 6.82 -27.90
C LYS A 47 10.62 7.57 -26.61
N ARG A 48 9.96 8.72 -26.43
CA ARG A 48 10.10 9.55 -25.23
C ARG A 48 9.05 9.15 -24.19
N VAL A 49 9.45 9.03 -22.92
CA VAL A 49 8.53 8.94 -21.81
C VAL A 49 7.87 10.29 -21.62
N GLU A 50 6.55 10.35 -21.62
CA GLU A 50 5.80 11.61 -21.46
C GLU A 50 5.60 11.95 -19.99
N ARG A 51 5.12 10.97 -19.21
CA ARG A 51 4.92 11.08 -17.77
C ARG A 51 4.78 9.72 -17.11
N VAL A 52 5.02 9.67 -15.79
CA VAL A 52 4.70 8.54 -14.93
C VAL A 52 3.88 9.03 -13.75
N TRP A 53 2.80 8.33 -13.41
CA TRP A 53 1.93 8.70 -12.30
C TRP A 53 1.38 7.47 -11.59
N ALA A 54 0.79 7.65 -10.41
CA ALA A 54 0.03 6.63 -9.72
C ALA A 54 -1.47 6.96 -9.75
N HIS A 55 -2.30 5.91 -9.60
CA HIS A 55 -3.69 5.99 -9.21
C HIS A 55 -3.94 4.85 -8.21
N GLY A 56 -4.11 5.21 -6.94
CA GLY A 56 -4.12 4.27 -5.84
C GLY A 56 -2.86 3.42 -5.81
N LYS A 57 -3.01 2.11 -6.04
CA LYS A 57 -1.89 1.16 -6.04
C LYS A 57 -1.41 0.77 -7.45
N HIS A 58 -1.87 1.48 -8.45
CA HIS A 58 -1.49 1.30 -9.85
C HIS A 58 -0.50 2.39 -10.26
N LEU A 59 0.59 2.00 -10.88
CA LEU A 59 1.57 2.90 -11.47
C LEU A 59 1.51 2.78 -12.98
N VAL A 60 1.36 3.91 -13.65
CA VAL A 60 1.21 4.00 -15.10
C VAL A 60 2.27 4.94 -15.66
N GLY A 61 2.87 4.57 -16.77
CA GLY A 61 3.76 5.44 -17.55
C GLY A 61 3.26 5.58 -18.97
N GLN A 62 3.07 6.82 -19.43
CA GLN A 62 2.73 7.17 -20.80
C GLN A 62 4.00 7.40 -21.61
N VAL A 63 4.02 6.89 -22.83
CA VAL A 63 5.13 6.98 -23.76
C VAL A 63 4.63 7.45 -25.11
N GLU A 64 5.42 8.21 -25.81
CA GLU A 64 5.15 8.76 -27.15
C GLU A 64 4.57 7.72 -28.12
N GLY A 65 3.50 8.09 -28.85
CA GLY A 65 2.80 7.22 -29.80
C GLY A 65 1.75 6.35 -29.15
N ASP A 66 1.11 6.90 -28.11
CA ASP A 66 0.04 6.27 -27.32
C ASP A 66 0.47 4.98 -26.62
N LEU A 67 1.77 4.76 -26.46
CA LEU A 67 2.29 3.60 -25.75
C LEU A 67 2.19 3.82 -24.24
N PHE A 68 1.97 2.74 -23.49
CA PHE A 68 1.99 2.80 -22.04
C PHE A 68 2.64 1.56 -21.43
N PHE A 69 3.11 1.72 -20.20
CA PHE A 69 3.41 0.61 -19.30
C PHE A 69 2.64 0.79 -17.99
N HIS A 70 2.30 -0.33 -17.37
CA HIS A 70 1.56 -0.34 -16.13
C HIS A 70 2.11 -1.40 -15.20
N SER A 71 2.24 -1.07 -13.90
CA SER A 71 2.63 -2.02 -12.86
C SER A 71 1.70 -1.96 -11.65
N HIS A 72 1.52 -3.12 -11.01
CA HIS A 72 0.90 -3.24 -9.70
C HIS A 72 1.76 -4.15 -8.83
N TYR A 73 2.23 -3.61 -7.71
CA TYR A 73 3.27 -4.27 -6.90
C TYR A 73 2.78 -5.51 -6.16
N LEU A 74 1.49 -5.58 -5.82
CA LEU A 74 0.95 -6.53 -4.86
C LEU A 74 1.71 -6.45 -3.52
N MET A 75 2.46 -7.51 -3.13
CA MET A 75 3.13 -7.55 -1.83
C MET A 75 4.62 -7.17 -1.88
N TRP A 76 5.31 -7.46 -2.99
CA TRP A 76 6.77 -7.48 -3.05
C TRP A 76 7.35 -6.65 -4.20
N GLY A 77 6.49 -6.10 -5.06
CA GLY A 77 6.94 -5.33 -6.20
C GLY A 77 7.55 -4.00 -5.77
N LYS A 78 8.66 -3.61 -6.44
CA LYS A 78 9.21 -2.27 -6.33
C LYS A 78 10.02 -1.87 -7.56
N TRP A 79 10.03 -0.60 -7.88
CA TRP A 79 10.92 0.00 -8.85
C TRP A 79 12.18 0.55 -8.17
N HIS A 80 13.32 0.34 -8.81
CA HIS A 80 14.58 0.96 -8.46
C HIS A 80 15.02 1.84 -9.62
N VAL A 81 15.42 3.04 -9.32
CA VAL A 81 16.08 3.95 -10.27
C VAL A 81 17.55 3.99 -9.88
N VAL A 82 18.40 3.67 -10.85
CA VAL A 82 19.85 3.62 -10.69
C VAL A 82 20.54 4.30 -11.88
N ALA A 83 21.84 4.55 -11.77
CA ALA A 83 22.64 5.05 -12.89
C ALA A 83 22.69 4.02 -14.05
N PRO A 84 22.83 4.46 -15.33
CA PRO A 84 22.85 3.54 -16.47
C PRO A 84 24.01 2.54 -16.45
N ASP A 85 25.08 2.86 -15.77
CA ASP A 85 26.30 2.05 -15.63
C ASP A 85 26.35 1.24 -14.32
N ASP A 86 25.28 1.27 -13.53
CA ASP A 86 25.16 0.50 -12.29
C ASP A 86 25.30 -1.00 -12.52
N GLU A 87 25.86 -1.71 -11.55
CA GLU A 87 26.04 -3.16 -11.62
C GLU A 87 24.71 -3.89 -11.80
N ALA A 88 23.62 -3.41 -11.19
CA ALA A 88 22.28 -3.97 -11.33
C ALA A 88 21.76 -3.94 -12.78
N VAL A 89 22.25 -3.00 -13.61
CA VAL A 89 21.94 -2.95 -15.04
C VAL A 89 22.69 -4.03 -15.82
N ARG A 90 23.94 -4.30 -15.43
CA ARG A 90 24.80 -5.31 -16.08
C ARG A 90 24.44 -6.73 -15.67
N THR A 91 24.13 -6.92 -14.38
CA THR A 91 23.75 -8.22 -13.83
C THR A 91 22.23 -8.33 -13.74
N ARG A 92 21.64 -9.29 -14.48
CA ARG A 92 20.19 -9.47 -14.44
C ARG A 92 19.75 -10.36 -13.28
N ASP A 93 19.11 -9.76 -12.26
CA ASP A 93 18.47 -10.51 -11.19
C ASP A 93 17.27 -11.34 -11.73
N ARG A 94 17.10 -12.55 -11.19
CA ARG A 94 15.96 -13.43 -11.53
C ARG A 94 14.60 -12.83 -11.13
N ARG A 95 14.58 -11.93 -10.14
CA ARG A 95 13.37 -11.22 -9.66
C ARG A 95 12.97 -10.05 -10.55
N GLU A 96 13.86 -9.60 -11.43
CA GLU A 96 13.57 -8.51 -12.37
C GLU A 96 12.38 -8.88 -13.26
N ARG A 97 11.43 -7.97 -13.39
CA ARG A 97 10.19 -8.12 -14.17
C ARG A 97 10.12 -7.19 -15.38
N ALA A 98 10.74 -6.03 -15.28
CA ALA A 98 10.86 -5.09 -16.38
C ALA A 98 12.08 -4.18 -16.19
N ARG A 99 12.56 -3.59 -17.29
CA ARG A 99 13.58 -2.54 -17.30
C ARG A 99 13.31 -1.50 -18.38
N ILE A 100 13.59 -0.27 -18.04
CA ILE A 100 13.53 0.89 -18.93
C ILE A 100 14.86 1.60 -18.80
N LEU A 101 15.60 1.71 -19.90
CA LEU A 101 16.92 2.34 -19.91
C LEU A 101 16.86 3.60 -20.77
N THR A 102 17.39 4.68 -20.25
CA THR A 102 17.64 5.94 -20.96
C THR A 102 19.14 6.23 -20.95
N ASP A 103 19.55 7.38 -21.46
CA ASP A 103 20.97 7.80 -21.38
C ASP A 103 21.36 8.19 -19.95
N ASP A 104 20.38 8.66 -19.14
CA ASP A 104 20.62 9.28 -17.84
C ASP A 104 20.25 8.37 -16.66
N ALA A 105 19.33 7.40 -16.86
CA ALA A 105 18.83 6.55 -15.79
C ALA A 105 18.43 5.16 -16.28
N ALA A 106 18.43 4.21 -15.37
CA ALA A 106 17.85 2.89 -15.54
C ALA A 106 16.77 2.65 -14.47
N ALA A 107 15.55 2.35 -14.90
CA ALA A 107 14.46 1.94 -14.02
C ALA A 107 14.28 0.42 -14.12
N LEU A 108 14.40 -0.26 -12.97
CA LEU A 108 14.36 -1.71 -12.84
C LEU A 108 13.21 -2.12 -11.93
N LEU A 109 12.28 -2.93 -12.44
CA LEU A 109 11.14 -3.45 -11.66
C LEU A 109 11.45 -4.84 -11.14
N TYR A 110 11.39 -5.01 -9.82
CA TYR A 110 11.60 -6.31 -9.18
C TYR A 110 10.31 -6.85 -8.57
N SER A 111 10.18 -8.16 -8.53
CA SER A 111 9.17 -8.94 -7.80
C SER A 111 7.70 -8.55 -8.03
N ALA A 112 7.39 -7.64 -8.95
CA ALA A 112 6.02 -7.26 -9.30
C ALA A 112 5.40 -8.32 -10.21
N PRO A 113 4.33 -9.02 -9.79
CA PRO A 113 3.74 -10.06 -10.62
C PRO A 113 2.89 -9.49 -11.75
N LYS A 114 2.45 -8.23 -11.64
CA LYS A 114 1.67 -7.54 -12.66
C LYS A 114 2.49 -6.42 -13.28
N PHE A 115 2.91 -6.64 -14.50
CA PHE A 115 3.46 -5.63 -15.38
C PHE A 115 2.89 -5.87 -16.78
N THR A 116 2.28 -4.85 -17.34
CA THR A 116 1.66 -4.87 -18.67
C THR A 116 2.15 -3.69 -19.49
N VAL A 117 2.13 -3.84 -20.79
CA VAL A 117 2.40 -2.79 -21.75
C VAL A 117 1.31 -2.83 -22.81
N GLY A 118 1.06 -1.70 -23.45
CA GLY A 118 0.03 -1.60 -24.47
C GLY A 118 0.10 -0.30 -25.26
N ARG A 119 -0.93 -0.10 -26.06
CA ARG A 119 -1.14 1.13 -26.83
C ARG A 119 -2.58 1.59 -26.67
N GLY A 120 -2.80 2.89 -26.55
CA GLY A 120 -4.10 3.50 -26.33
C GLY A 120 -4.18 4.18 -24.97
N ASP A 121 -5.40 4.48 -24.55
CA ASP A 121 -5.66 5.04 -23.22
C ASP A 121 -5.52 3.96 -22.13
N PRO A 122 -4.60 4.09 -21.17
CA PRO A 122 -4.47 3.13 -20.06
C PRO A 122 -5.76 2.88 -19.30
N TYR A 123 -6.64 3.88 -19.19
CA TYR A 123 -7.92 3.72 -18.50
C TYR A 123 -8.94 2.90 -19.31
N ALA A 124 -8.82 2.83 -20.62
CA ALA A 124 -9.62 1.95 -21.46
C ALA A 124 -9.04 0.52 -21.51
N GLU A 125 -7.71 0.41 -21.51
CA GLU A 125 -6.99 -0.84 -21.75
C GLU A 125 -6.79 -1.67 -20.46
N ILE A 126 -6.76 -1.04 -19.30
CA ILE A 126 -6.53 -1.71 -18.00
C ILE A 126 -7.85 -1.77 -17.21
N PRO A 127 -8.55 -2.93 -17.17
CA PRO A 127 -9.91 -3.02 -16.64
C PRO A 127 -10.09 -2.59 -15.19
N ALA A 128 -9.00 -2.52 -14.42
CA ALA A 128 -9.05 -2.10 -13.03
C ALA A 128 -9.16 -0.57 -12.88
N LEU A 129 -8.49 0.22 -13.75
CA LEU A 129 -8.36 1.66 -13.59
C LEU A 129 -9.70 2.43 -13.60
N PRO A 130 -10.63 2.19 -14.52
CA PRO A 130 -11.91 2.94 -14.56
C PRO A 130 -12.84 2.59 -13.39
N ARG A 131 -12.54 1.53 -12.64
CA ARG A 131 -13.32 1.11 -11.47
C ARG A 131 -12.83 1.71 -10.16
N LEU A 132 -11.65 2.31 -10.15
CA LEU A 132 -11.08 2.87 -8.93
C LEU A 132 -11.96 3.99 -8.39
N GLY A 133 -12.06 4.05 -7.08
CA GLY A 133 -12.64 5.17 -6.36
C GLY A 133 -11.70 6.39 -6.37
N PRO A 134 -12.07 7.46 -5.69
CA PRO A 134 -11.20 8.61 -5.51
C PRO A 134 -9.83 8.19 -5.00
N ASP A 135 -8.77 8.72 -5.62
CA ASP A 135 -7.40 8.49 -5.15
C ASP A 135 -7.20 9.22 -3.83
N VAL A 136 -6.73 8.50 -2.81
CA VAL A 136 -6.53 9.05 -1.46
C VAL A 136 -5.46 10.15 -1.38
N LEU A 137 -4.67 10.33 -2.46
CA LEU A 137 -3.66 11.37 -2.62
C LEU A 137 -4.04 12.43 -3.66
N ALA A 138 -5.27 12.38 -4.20
CA ALA A 138 -5.75 13.45 -5.10
C ALA A 138 -5.89 14.76 -4.34
N GLU A 139 -5.51 15.85 -4.98
CA GLU A 139 -5.67 17.22 -4.47
C GLU A 139 -6.51 18.07 -5.42
N PRO A 140 -7.73 18.45 -5.05
CA PRO A 140 -8.42 18.06 -3.82
C PRO A 140 -8.89 16.58 -3.83
N PHE A 141 -9.00 15.97 -2.65
CA PHE A 141 -9.64 14.68 -2.50
C PHE A 141 -11.16 14.80 -2.67
N ASP A 142 -11.76 13.94 -3.48
CA ASP A 142 -13.20 13.92 -3.70
C ASP A 142 -13.92 13.17 -2.56
N ALA A 143 -14.17 13.89 -1.47
CA ALA A 143 -14.79 13.33 -0.27
C ALA A 143 -16.24 12.93 -0.52
N ASP A 144 -16.97 13.64 -1.35
CA ASP A 144 -18.38 13.34 -1.65
C ASP A 144 -18.47 12.03 -2.44
N ALA A 145 -17.69 11.87 -3.50
CA ALA A 145 -17.64 10.62 -4.24
C ALA A 145 -17.16 9.43 -3.38
N PHE A 146 -16.25 9.67 -2.44
CA PHE A 146 -15.82 8.64 -1.48
C PHE A 146 -16.98 8.21 -0.57
N LEU A 147 -17.70 9.16 0.04
CA LEU A 147 -18.80 8.87 0.94
C LEU A 147 -19.99 8.21 0.23
N ASP A 148 -20.28 8.63 -1.00
CA ASP A 148 -21.33 8.03 -1.85
C ASP A 148 -21.01 6.55 -2.13
N ARG A 149 -19.80 6.25 -2.59
CA ARG A 149 -19.36 4.87 -2.86
C ARG A 149 -19.28 4.01 -1.59
N LEU A 150 -18.92 4.59 -0.47
CA LEU A 150 -18.97 3.92 0.83
C LEU A 150 -20.42 3.58 1.19
N GLY A 151 -21.35 4.53 1.01
CA GLY A 151 -22.78 4.37 1.28
C GLY A 151 -23.48 3.32 0.40
N GLU A 152 -22.94 3.01 -0.77
CA GLU A 152 -23.43 1.91 -1.63
C GLU A 152 -23.19 0.51 -1.03
N GLN A 153 -22.48 0.41 0.08
CA GLN A 153 -22.09 -0.85 0.73
C GLN A 153 -22.63 -0.96 2.17
N PRO A 154 -23.96 -0.77 2.42
CA PRO A 154 -24.53 -0.59 3.75
C PRO A 154 -24.31 -1.77 4.71
N ASP A 155 -24.29 -2.99 4.16
CA ASP A 155 -24.19 -4.23 4.93
C ASP A 155 -22.73 -4.68 5.18
N ARG A 156 -21.75 -3.93 4.66
CA ARG A 156 -20.34 -4.24 4.91
C ARG A 156 -19.85 -3.54 6.16
N THR A 157 -18.91 -4.18 6.84
CA THR A 157 -18.18 -3.49 7.90
C THR A 157 -17.28 -2.40 7.31
N VAL A 158 -17.18 -1.27 8.02
CA VAL A 158 -16.35 -0.12 7.56
C VAL A 158 -14.91 -0.56 7.30
N GLY A 159 -14.36 -1.41 8.17
CA GLY A 159 -13.02 -1.95 7.98
C GLY A 159 -12.86 -2.78 6.70
N ALA A 160 -13.91 -3.46 6.24
CA ALA A 160 -13.87 -4.20 4.98
C ALA A 160 -14.09 -3.28 3.76
N ALA A 161 -15.00 -2.30 3.88
CA ALA A 161 -15.33 -1.36 2.83
C ALA A 161 -14.13 -0.45 2.47
N LEU A 162 -13.36 0.02 3.45
CA LEU A 162 -12.15 0.83 3.23
C LEU A 162 -11.05 0.10 2.45
N LEU A 163 -11.03 -1.24 2.42
CA LEU A 163 -10.07 -2.00 1.58
C LEU A 163 -10.50 -2.13 0.12
N ASP A 164 -11.74 -1.78 -0.17
CA ASP A 164 -12.26 -1.84 -1.53
C ASP A 164 -11.73 -0.66 -2.34
N GLN A 165 -10.94 -0.95 -3.35
CA GLN A 165 -10.32 0.08 -4.18
C GLN A 165 -11.34 0.84 -5.05
N THR A 166 -12.59 0.35 -5.13
CA THR A 166 -13.67 1.07 -5.78
C THR A 166 -14.28 2.14 -4.87
N VAL A 167 -14.11 2.02 -3.56
CA VAL A 167 -14.52 3.02 -2.54
C VAL A 167 -13.49 4.12 -2.44
N ALA A 168 -12.22 3.75 -2.19
CA ALA A 168 -11.10 4.67 -2.13
C ALA A 168 -9.82 3.99 -2.64
N ALA A 169 -9.26 4.53 -3.72
CA ALA A 169 -8.06 3.99 -4.32
C ALA A 169 -6.82 4.34 -3.51
N GLY A 170 -6.07 3.33 -3.08
CA GLY A 170 -4.82 3.52 -2.33
C GLY A 170 -4.82 2.94 -0.94
N ILE A 171 -5.97 2.85 -0.25
CA ILE A 171 -6.05 2.30 1.10
C ILE A 171 -5.70 0.81 1.10
N GLY A 172 -4.75 0.45 1.95
CA GLY A 172 -4.43 -0.93 2.25
C GLY A 172 -4.57 -1.23 3.73
N ASN A 173 -3.79 -2.17 4.21
CA ASN A 173 -4.01 -2.72 5.54
C ASN A 173 -3.53 -1.78 6.65
N TYR A 174 -2.43 -1.00 6.42
CA TYR A 174 -1.98 -0.06 7.42
C TYR A 174 -2.83 1.21 7.43
N LEU A 175 -3.09 1.84 6.28
CA LEU A 175 -3.93 3.03 6.22
C LEU A 175 -5.31 2.77 6.81
N ARG A 176 -5.95 1.64 6.47
CA ARG A 176 -7.22 1.25 7.06
C ARG A 176 -7.20 1.23 8.58
N ALA A 177 -6.19 0.57 9.15
CA ALA A 177 -6.07 0.44 10.60
C ALA A 177 -5.87 1.81 11.28
N GLU A 178 -5.03 2.64 10.71
CA GLU A 178 -4.68 3.96 11.22
C GLU A 178 -5.83 4.97 11.08
N ILE A 179 -6.56 4.96 9.95
CA ILE A 179 -7.73 5.80 9.72
C ILE A 179 -8.85 5.47 10.73
N LEU A 180 -9.16 4.18 10.89
CA LEU A 180 -10.18 3.74 11.86
C LEU A 180 -9.78 4.06 13.30
N TYR A 181 -8.50 3.96 13.62
CA TYR A 181 -7.99 4.37 14.92
C TYR A 181 -8.12 5.89 15.15
N ALA A 182 -7.75 6.70 14.17
CA ALA A 182 -7.88 8.15 14.23
C ALA A 182 -9.33 8.60 14.41
N CYS A 183 -10.27 7.92 13.76
CA CYS A 183 -11.70 8.15 13.90
C CYS A 183 -12.32 7.45 15.12
N ARG A 184 -11.53 6.75 15.95
CA ARG A 184 -12.03 5.99 17.12
C ARG A 184 -13.18 5.04 16.78
N MET A 185 -13.14 4.47 15.61
CA MET A 185 -14.21 3.68 15.02
C MET A 185 -13.95 2.18 15.15
N ASP A 186 -14.96 1.45 15.61
CA ASP A 186 -14.92 -0.02 15.59
C ASP A 186 -14.81 -0.52 14.15
N PRO A 187 -13.77 -1.30 13.80
CA PRO A 187 -13.60 -1.87 12.45
C PRO A 187 -14.78 -2.73 11.99
N TRP A 188 -15.56 -3.30 12.90
CA TRP A 188 -16.72 -4.16 12.61
C TRP A 188 -18.04 -3.42 12.53
N ARG A 189 -18.08 -2.11 12.83
CA ARG A 189 -19.26 -1.27 12.65
C ARG A 189 -19.74 -1.36 11.19
N LEU A 190 -21.06 -1.50 10.98
CA LEU A 190 -21.61 -1.51 9.62
C LEU A 190 -21.62 -0.09 9.03
N VAL A 191 -21.45 -0.01 7.72
CA VAL A 191 -21.52 1.28 7.00
C VAL A 191 -22.88 1.95 7.21
N SER A 192 -23.97 1.17 7.23
CA SER A 192 -25.33 1.66 7.49
C SER A 192 -25.55 2.23 8.90
N GLU A 193 -24.70 1.87 9.86
CA GLU A 193 -24.80 2.32 11.25
C GLU A 193 -24.00 3.58 11.54
N MET A 194 -23.21 4.05 10.58
CA MET A 194 -22.38 5.23 10.75
C MET A 194 -23.21 6.50 10.87
N ASP A 195 -22.92 7.29 11.89
CA ASP A 195 -23.48 8.63 12.04
C ASP A 195 -22.75 9.69 11.19
N ALA A 196 -23.18 10.94 11.25
CA ALA A 196 -22.60 12.04 10.48
C ALA A 196 -21.17 12.35 10.92
N ASP A 197 -20.89 12.38 12.22
CA ASP A 197 -19.56 12.69 12.77
C ASP A 197 -18.53 11.63 12.34
N GLU A 198 -18.93 10.38 12.29
CA GLU A 198 -18.09 9.28 11.82
C GLU A 198 -17.78 9.38 10.31
N ARG A 199 -18.77 9.77 9.49
CA ARG A 199 -18.59 10.02 8.05
C ARG A 199 -17.64 11.19 7.80
N ASP A 200 -17.85 12.30 8.52
CA ASP A 200 -17.01 13.49 8.43
C ASP A 200 -15.57 13.19 8.88
N CYS A 201 -15.41 12.35 9.92
CA CYS A 201 -14.09 11.89 10.33
C CYS A 201 -13.38 11.11 9.23
N LEU A 202 -14.05 10.14 8.61
CA LEU A 202 -13.44 9.37 7.51
C LEU A 202 -13.09 10.27 6.32
N ALA A 203 -13.98 11.17 5.92
CA ALA A 203 -13.75 12.10 4.81
C ALA A 203 -12.50 12.98 5.05
N ARG A 204 -12.23 13.34 6.30
CA ARG A 204 -11.05 14.12 6.70
C ARG A 204 -9.80 13.25 6.83
N GLU A 205 -9.89 12.11 7.54
CA GLU A 205 -8.71 11.33 7.91
C GLU A 205 -8.18 10.44 6.76
N VAL A 206 -9.00 10.08 5.79
CA VAL A 206 -8.56 9.33 4.61
C VAL A 206 -7.47 10.09 3.84
N PRO A 207 -7.68 11.30 3.34
CA PRO A 207 -6.63 12.05 2.67
C PRO A 207 -5.53 12.49 3.63
N HIS A 208 -5.86 12.92 4.86
CA HIS A 208 -4.88 13.41 5.84
C HIS A 208 -3.79 12.39 6.16
N LEU A 209 -4.18 11.18 6.55
CA LEU A 209 -3.21 10.13 6.91
C LEU A 209 -2.49 9.57 5.68
N SER A 210 -3.15 9.56 4.51
CA SER A 210 -2.50 9.16 3.26
C SER A 210 -1.41 10.15 2.84
N GLN A 211 -1.71 11.45 2.90
CA GLN A 211 -0.75 12.50 2.61
C GLN A 211 0.42 12.49 3.60
N ARG A 212 0.11 12.35 4.90
CA ARG A 212 1.15 12.22 5.92
C ARG A 212 2.07 11.03 5.67
N ALA A 213 1.50 9.87 5.34
CA ALA A 213 2.30 8.69 5.02
C ALA A 213 3.14 8.89 3.75
N TYR A 214 2.63 9.62 2.76
CA TYR A 214 3.39 9.99 1.57
C TYR A 214 4.59 10.88 1.91
N GLU A 215 4.38 11.95 2.67
CA GLU A 215 5.42 12.92 3.02
C GLU A 215 6.50 12.34 3.96
N HIS A 216 6.11 11.44 4.85
CA HIS A 216 6.97 10.93 5.91
C HIS A 216 7.37 9.45 5.76
N GLY A 217 7.46 8.95 4.52
CA GLY A 217 8.03 7.62 4.26
C GLY A 217 7.21 6.45 4.81
N GLY A 218 5.86 6.58 4.85
CA GLY A 218 4.95 5.57 5.40
C GLY A 218 4.62 5.74 6.89
N ARG A 219 5.05 6.83 7.52
CA ARG A 219 4.74 7.15 8.92
C ARG A 219 3.39 7.87 9.03
N THR A 220 2.52 7.38 9.90
CA THR A 220 1.20 7.96 10.17
C THR A 220 1.14 8.76 11.47
N VAL A 221 2.05 8.48 12.43
CA VAL A 221 2.11 9.19 13.71
C VAL A 221 2.90 10.50 13.61
N PRO A 222 2.57 11.52 14.44
CA PRO A 222 3.42 12.70 14.63
C PRO A 222 4.82 12.35 15.12
N GLU A 223 5.78 13.21 14.86
CA GLU A 223 7.19 12.99 15.27
C GLU A 223 7.33 12.78 16.77
N ALA A 224 6.70 13.63 17.58
CA ALA A 224 6.71 13.48 19.05
C ALA A 224 6.16 12.12 19.53
N VAL A 225 5.18 11.53 18.82
CA VAL A 225 4.68 10.20 19.13
C VAL A 225 5.68 9.12 18.71
N GLN A 226 6.32 9.29 17.56
CA GLN A 226 7.38 8.38 17.12
C GLN A 226 8.56 8.38 18.09
N GLU A 227 9.00 9.56 18.55
CA GLU A 227 10.06 9.71 19.56
C GLU A 227 9.66 9.00 20.85
N ARG A 228 8.47 9.28 21.38
CA ARG A 228 7.95 8.57 22.57
C ARG A 228 7.95 7.05 22.39
N GLN A 229 7.49 6.56 21.24
CA GLN A 229 7.51 5.13 20.95
C GLN A 229 8.93 4.57 20.84
N ALA A 230 9.89 5.37 20.38
CA ALA A 230 11.29 4.97 20.25
C ALA A 230 12.03 4.97 21.59
N GLU A 231 11.71 5.91 22.50
CA GLU A 231 12.34 6.05 23.81
C GLU A 231 11.79 5.05 24.83
N ASP A 232 10.46 4.83 24.83
CA ASP A 232 9.80 3.94 25.79
C ASP A 232 9.92 2.48 25.35
N ARG A 233 10.68 1.69 26.11
CA ARG A 233 10.91 0.27 25.84
C ARG A 233 9.63 -0.57 25.88
N ASP A 234 8.62 -0.17 26.64
CA ASP A 234 7.36 -0.90 26.73
C ASP A 234 6.47 -0.67 25.50
N LEU A 235 6.72 0.41 24.74
CA LEU A 235 5.98 0.74 23.52
C LEU A 235 6.57 0.12 22.23
N ARG A 236 7.62 -0.69 22.31
CA ARG A 236 8.28 -1.31 21.15
C ARG A 236 8.69 -2.76 21.40
N TYR A 237 8.75 -3.56 20.33
CA TYR A 237 9.14 -4.97 20.41
C TYR A 237 10.64 -5.18 20.66
N SER A 238 11.48 -4.31 20.13
CA SER A 238 12.93 -4.42 20.19
C SER A 238 13.57 -3.05 20.31
N PRO A 239 14.71 -2.92 21.01
CA PRO A 239 15.50 -1.71 21.03
C PRO A 239 15.94 -1.24 19.63
N HIS A 240 16.04 -2.17 18.67
CA HIS A 240 16.47 -1.91 17.30
C HIS A 240 15.30 -1.76 16.31
N ALA A 241 14.05 -2.02 16.72
CA ALA A 241 12.87 -1.96 15.87
C ALA A 241 12.32 -0.53 15.65
N HIS A 242 13.21 0.47 15.56
CA HIS A 242 12.82 1.86 15.39
C HIS A 242 11.98 2.11 14.13
N ALA A 243 12.26 1.36 13.05
CA ALA A 243 11.66 1.63 11.76
C ALA A 243 10.20 1.16 11.63
N TRP A 244 9.81 0.08 12.31
CA TRP A 244 8.51 -0.55 12.10
C TRP A 244 7.47 -0.27 13.18
N ASN A 245 7.85 -0.35 14.45
CA ASN A 245 6.88 -0.24 15.56
C ASN A 245 6.57 1.20 15.97
N THR A 246 7.36 2.16 15.46
CA THR A 246 7.26 3.58 15.81
C THR A 246 6.66 4.44 14.70
N ARG A 247 6.15 3.83 13.63
CA ARG A 247 5.57 4.55 12.49
C ARG A 247 4.06 4.72 12.60
N HIS A 248 3.40 3.90 13.42
CA HIS A 248 1.95 3.74 13.41
C HIS A 248 1.37 3.78 14.82
N TRP A 249 0.08 4.11 14.91
CA TRP A 249 -0.68 4.07 16.15
C TRP A 249 -1.01 2.63 16.57
N VAL A 250 -1.49 1.81 15.63
CA VAL A 250 -1.94 0.43 15.90
C VAL A 250 -1.39 -0.61 14.93
N PHE A 251 -1.08 -0.24 13.69
CA PHE A 251 -0.63 -1.21 12.68
C PHE A 251 0.68 -1.88 13.10
N ARG A 252 0.70 -3.23 13.06
CA ARG A 252 1.81 -4.09 13.52
C ARG A 252 2.27 -3.86 14.96
N ARG A 253 1.38 -3.36 15.81
CA ARG A 253 1.67 -3.12 17.23
C ARG A 253 0.93 -4.08 18.17
N THR A 254 0.53 -5.24 17.71
CA THR A 254 -0.20 -6.25 18.49
C THR A 254 0.51 -6.58 19.80
N ASN A 255 -0.25 -6.57 20.90
CA ASN A 255 0.24 -6.80 22.26
C ASN A 255 1.22 -5.74 22.81
N LEU A 256 1.43 -4.63 22.12
CA LEU A 256 2.06 -3.44 22.69
C LEU A 256 0.98 -2.53 23.30
N PRO A 257 1.32 -1.76 24.34
CA PRO A 257 0.42 -0.76 24.88
C PRO A 257 0.02 0.27 23.82
N CYS A 258 -1.24 0.66 23.83
CA CYS A 258 -1.72 1.80 23.06
C CYS A 258 -1.13 3.09 23.62
N VAL A 259 -0.55 3.92 22.78
CA VAL A 259 0.06 5.19 23.21
C VAL A 259 -0.91 6.23 23.75
N THR A 260 -2.23 5.97 23.65
CA THR A 260 -3.28 6.90 24.09
C THR A 260 -3.94 6.46 25.39
N CYS A 261 -4.22 5.15 25.58
CA CYS A 261 -5.01 4.67 26.74
C CYS A 261 -4.37 3.52 27.50
N ASP A 262 -3.16 3.14 27.13
CA ASP A 262 -2.36 2.04 27.72
C ASP A 262 -2.98 0.64 27.65
N ASP A 263 -4.22 0.47 27.10
CA ASP A 263 -4.72 -0.86 26.76
C ASP A 263 -3.90 -1.44 25.61
N TYR A 264 -3.85 -2.76 25.51
CA TYR A 264 -3.02 -3.40 24.48
C TYR A 264 -3.68 -3.35 23.11
N VAL A 265 -2.89 -3.05 22.07
CA VAL A 265 -3.31 -3.20 20.67
C VAL A 265 -3.59 -4.69 20.37
N ARG A 266 -4.65 -4.95 19.65
CA ARG A 266 -5.06 -6.29 19.20
C ARG A 266 -4.99 -6.42 17.70
N GLN A 267 -5.00 -7.67 17.25
CA GLN A 267 -5.22 -8.00 15.86
C GLN A 267 -6.24 -9.13 15.73
N LYS A 268 -7.02 -9.12 14.66
CA LYS A 268 -7.97 -10.18 14.33
C LYS A 268 -8.13 -10.31 12.81
N HIS A 269 -8.45 -11.50 12.32
CA HIS A 269 -8.86 -11.65 10.94
C HIS A 269 -10.29 -11.14 10.77
N GLN A 270 -10.49 -10.22 9.84
CA GLN A 270 -11.78 -9.66 9.46
C GLN A 270 -12.15 -10.16 8.06
N LEU A 271 -13.39 -10.60 7.88
CA LEU A 271 -13.93 -10.92 6.56
C LEU A 271 -13.99 -9.63 5.75
N THR A 272 -13.35 -9.64 4.58
CA THR A 272 -13.27 -8.45 3.71
C THR A 272 -13.96 -8.65 2.38
N ARG A 273 -14.15 -9.89 1.96
CA ARG A 273 -14.88 -10.25 0.75
C ARG A 273 -15.36 -11.68 0.86
N GLU A 274 -16.54 -11.92 0.33
CA GLU A 274 -17.14 -13.25 0.15
C GLU A 274 -17.68 -13.36 -1.29
N TRP A 275 -17.55 -14.52 -1.90
CA TRP A 275 -18.13 -14.80 -3.19
C TRP A 275 -18.35 -16.30 -3.36
N THR A 276 -19.28 -16.67 -4.22
CA THR A 276 -19.44 -18.07 -4.63
C THR A 276 -18.51 -18.34 -5.80
N ASP A 277 -17.74 -19.41 -5.70
CA ASP A 277 -16.89 -19.87 -6.79
C ASP A 277 -17.77 -20.53 -7.87
N ASP A 278 -17.65 -20.06 -9.11
CA ASP A 278 -18.51 -20.48 -10.22
C ASP A 278 -18.30 -21.94 -10.64
N GLU A 279 -17.10 -22.53 -10.35
CA GLU A 279 -16.79 -23.90 -10.75
C GLU A 279 -17.19 -24.91 -9.67
N SER A 280 -16.92 -24.59 -8.40
CA SER A 280 -17.20 -25.48 -7.27
C SER A 280 -18.55 -25.26 -6.62
N GLY A 281 -19.18 -24.09 -6.79
CA GLY A 281 -20.36 -23.64 -6.06
C GLY A 281 -20.12 -23.37 -4.58
N GLU A 282 -18.88 -23.40 -4.13
CA GLU A 282 -18.51 -23.16 -2.74
C GLU A 282 -18.40 -21.66 -2.42
N THR A 283 -18.73 -21.29 -1.18
CA THR A 283 -18.50 -19.94 -0.67
C THR A 283 -17.04 -19.77 -0.32
N VAL A 284 -16.39 -18.81 -0.97
CA VAL A 284 -15.00 -18.45 -0.73
C VAL A 284 -14.92 -17.16 0.09
N GLU A 285 -14.27 -17.23 1.23
CA GLU A 285 -14.06 -16.09 2.12
C GLU A 285 -12.62 -15.55 2.00
N LYS A 286 -12.49 -14.24 1.87
CA LYS A 286 -11.20 -13.56 1.96
C LYS A 286 -11.13 -12.78 3.26
N LYS A 287 -10.21 -13.18 4.13
CA LYS A 287 -9.96 -12.49 5.40
C LYS A 287 -8.66 -11.70 5.35
N ARG A 288 -8.64 -10.56 6.06
CA ARG A 288 -7.45 -9.72 6.25
C ARG A 288 -7.28 -9.40 7.72
N ILE A 289 -6.04 -9.34 8.18
CA ILE A 289 -5.74 -8.92 9.55
C ILE A 289 -6.08 -7.44 9.69
N ILE A 290 -6.83 -7.08 10.74
CA ILE A 290 -7.03 -5.71 11.19
C ILE A 290 -6.35 -5.53 12.56
N TYR A 291 -5.74 -4.37 12.76
CA TYR A 291 -5.11 -3.95 14.01
C TYR A 291 -5.95 -2.85 14.62
N PHE A 292 -6.14 -2.88 15.93
CA PHE A 292 -7.03 -1.96 16.62
C PHE A 292 -6.71 -1.86 18.11
N CYS A 293 -7.07 -0.75 18.73
CA CYS A 293 -7.13 -0.60 20.18
C CYS A 293 -8.58 -0.78 20.65
N PRO A 294 -8.92 -1.81 21.44
CA PRO A 294 -10.31 -2.05 21.83
C PRO A 294 -10.94 -0.87 22.56
N THR A 295 -10.21 -0.29 23.50
CA THR A 295 -10.70 0.83 24.33
C THR A 295 -10.87 2.12 23.54
N CYS A 296 -9.86 2.51 22.73
CA CYS A 296 -9.94 3.77 21.97
C CYS A 296 -11.01 3.73 20.86
N GLN A 297 -11.28 2.57 20.30
CA GLN A 297 -12.20 2.39 19.17
C GLN A 297 -13.56 1.81 19.58
N GLY A 298 -13.79 1.58 20.88
CA GLY A 298 -15.07 1.05 21.37
C GLY A 298 -15.45 -0.30 20.77
N VAL A 299 -14.45 -1.17 20.52
CA VAL A 299 -14.65 -2.42 19.78
C VAL A 299 -15.49 -3.39 20.60
N ASP A 300 -16.53 -3.99 19.97
CA ASP A 300 -17.39 -4.98 20.59
C ASP A 300 -16.55 -6.12 21.21
N PRO A 301 -16.78 -6.46 22.50
CA PRO A 301 -16.02 -7.49 23.21
C PRO A 301 -15.95 -8.86 22.50
N GLN A 302 -16.93 -9.21 21.67
CA GLN A 302 -16.91 -10.46 20.88
C GLN A 302 -15.73 -10.53 19.91
N TYR A 303 -15.20 -9.38 19.49
CA TYR A 303 -14.04 -9.31 18.58
C TYR A 303 -12.72 -9.17 19.33
N VAL A 304 -12.73 -8.92 20.63
CA VAL A 304 -11.54 -8.68 21.43
C VAL A 304 -10.95 -10.01 21.93
N THR A 305 -9.72 -10.29 21.52
CA THR A 305 -8.96 -11.43 22.06
C THR A 305 -8.17 -11.03 23.30
N ALA A 306 -7.88 -11.99 24.19
CA ALA A 306 -7.02 -11.73 25.34
C ALA A 306 -5.66 -11.18 24.90
N ALA A 307 -5.19 -10.15 25.60
CA ALA A 307 -3.84 -9.64 25.39
C ALA A 307 -2.81 -10.70 25.82
N ARG A 308 -1.72 -10.74 25.08
CA ARG A 308 -0.52 -11.46 25.50
C ARG A 308 0.61 -10.44 25.58
N PRO A 309 0.79 -9.78 26.75
CA PRO A 309 1.78 -8.74 26.90
C PRO A 309 3.15 -9.18 26.40
N HIS A 310 3.86 -8.29 25.76
CA HIS A 310 5.16 -8.60 25.15
C HIS A 310 6.21 -9.04 26.20
N LYS A 311 6.07 -8.56 27.45
CA LYS A 311 6.92 -8.94 28.58
C LYS A 311 6.99 -10.46 28.79
N ASP A 312 5.91 -11.18 28.45
CA ASP A 312 5.80 -12.64 28.60
C ASP A 312 6.41 -13.41 27.42
N ARG A 313 6.86 -12.70 26.38
CA ARG A 313 7.39 -13.27 25.13
C ARG A 313 8.79 -12.82 24.78
N ARG A 314 9.45 -12.04 25.64
CA ARG A 314 10.83 -11.64 25.37
C ARG A 314 11.71 -12.87 25.30
N PRO A 315 12.38 -13.13 24.17
CA PRO A 315 13.51 -14.01 24.19
C PRO A 315 14.57 -13.44 25.14
N PRO A 316 15.39 -14.27 25.78
CA PRO A 316 16.53 -13.79 26.57
C PRO A 316 17.36 -12.78 25.75
N ASP A 317 17.96 -11.82 26.40
CA ASP A 317 18.67 -10.69 25.77
C ASP A 317 19.73 -11.07 24.71
N SER A 318 20.10 -12.36 24.67
CA SER A 318 21.04 -12.94 23.69
C SER A 318 20.41 -13.39 22.37
N GLU A 319 19.08 -13.38 22.24
CA GLU A 319 18.36 -13.87 21.05
C GLU A 319 17.67 -12.76 20.24
N TRP A 320 18.02 -11.49 20.48
CA TRP A 320 17.56 -10.41 19.62
C TRP A 320 18.27 -10.52 18.28
N ALA A 321 17.52 -10.93 17.25
CA ALA A 321 18.04 -10.97 15.90
C ALA A 321 18.61 -9.61 15.50
N ASP A 322 19.82 -9.62 14.96
CA ASP A 322 20.45 -8.48 14.33
C ASP A 322 19.52 -7.97 13.22
N PRO A 323 19.20 -6.66 13.16
CA PRO A 323 18.37 -6.10 12.08
C PRO A 323 18.91 -6.40 10.68
N GLU A 324 20.21 -6.69 10.53
CA GLU A 324 20.81 -7.15 9.28
C GLU A 324 20.34 -8.56 8.84
N GLN A 325 19.70 -9.34 9.74
CA GLN A 325 19.20 -10.69 9.44
C GLN A 325 17.67 -10.74 9.23
N ASP A 326 16.94 -9.65 9.42
CA ASP A 326 15.52 -9.59 9.09
C ASP A 326 15.36 -9.28 7.59
N PRO A 327 14.98 -10.27 6.76
CA PRO A 327 14.80 -10.05 5.32
C PRO A 327 13.67 -9.06 5.00
N GLU A 328 12.92 -8.60 6.00
CA GLU A 328 11.92 -7.55 5.88
C GLU A 328 12.46 -6.15 6.26
N ALA A 329 13.64 -6.05 6.88
CA ALA A 329 14.21 -4.79 7.34
C ALA A 329 14.82 -3.94 6.21
N ASP A 330 15.21 -4.55 5.11
CA ASP A 330 15.80 -3.88 3.92
C ASP A 330 14.75 -3.36 2.91
N ASP A 331 13.46 -3.49 3.20
CA ASP A 331 12.38 -3.09 2.29
C ASP A 331 11.62 -1.82 2.74
N ALA A 332 12.33 -0.86 3.31
CA ALA A 332 11.80 0.47 3.62
C ALA A 332 12.15 1.50 2.54
#